data_857fecade17442324e760daec4d6f391
#
_entry.id   857fecade17442324e760daec4d6f391
#
_cell.length_a   1.000
_cell.length_b   1.000
_cell.length_c   1.000
_cell.angle_alpha   90.00
_cell.angle_beta   90.00
_cell.angle_gamma   90.00
#
_symmetry.space_group_name_H-M   'P 1'
#
loop_
_entity.id
_entity.type
_entity.pdbx_description
1 polymer ?
#
loop_
_entity_poly.entity_id
_entity_poly.type
_entity_poly.pdbx_seq_one_letter_code
_entity_poly.pdbx_strand_id
1 'polypeptide(L)'
;ALAQGAAAVLVDNLPGYPDNLMRSDAGRLWVGLTKPRSHLIDKLSDQPFVRSVVLRLPRFTWPVPKAYGHVIAFDDNGKVLDDLQDPTGAYPETTSVTEVDGKLFIQSLHAHTVGWMPYAGAVGASPKP
;
A
#
# COMPACT_ATOMS: atom_id res chain seq x y z
N ALA A 1 8.85 9.14 -21.57
CA ALA A 1 9.27 10.47 -21.19
C ALA A 1 8.22 11.04 -20.26
N LEU A 2 8.57 11.23 -19.00
CA LEU A 2 7.76 12.07 -18.11
C LEU A 2 7.76 13.46 -18.73
N ALA A 3 6.60 13.91 -19.19
CA ALA A 3 6.44 15.19 -19.82
C ALA A 3 6.90 16.31 -18.87
N GLN A 4 7.35 17.40 -19.41
CA GLN A 4 7.78 18.60 -18.72
C GLN A 4 6.63 19.19 -17.88
N GLY A 5 6.36 18.59 -16.72
CA GLY A 5 5.38 19.03 -15.76
C GLY A 5 5.97 19.01 -14.36
N ALA A 6 5.58 19.98 -13.53
CA ALA A 6 5.95 19.95 -12.12
C ALA A 6 5.23 18.76 -11.46
N ALA A 7 5.99 17.84 -10.89
CA ALA A 7 5.43 16.78 -10.04
C ALA A 7 5.09 17.37 -8.68
N ALA A 8 3.89 17.10 -8.19
CA ALA A 8 3.47 17.45 -6.85
C ALA A 8 3.22 16.20 -6.02
N VAL A 9 3.49 16.29 -4.72
CA VAL A 9 3.17 15.21 -3.79
C VAL A 9 1.67 15.26 -3.50
N LEU A 10 0.95 14.16 -3.80
CA LEU A 10 -0.48 14.03 -3.52
C LEU A 10 -0.71 13.61 -2.06
N VAL A 11 0.01 12.59 -1.61
CA VAL A 11 -0.07 12.08 -0.22
C VAL A 11 1.35 11.87 0.28
N ASP A 12 1.65 12.40 1.45
CA ASP A 12 2.94 12.25 2.10
C ASP A 12 2.83 11.30 3.30
N ASN A 13 3.97 10.76 3.71
CA ASN A 13 4.13 9.98 4.94
C ASN A 13 3.18 8.76 5.04
N LEU A 14 3.03 8.00 3.96
CA LEU A 14 2.29 6.74 3.97
C LEU A 14 2.86 5.76 5.02
N PRO A 15 2.01 4.98 5.70
CA PRO A 15 2.43 4.05 6.77
C PRO A 15 3.15 2.80 6.24
N GLY A 16 3.28 2.64 4.94
CA GLY A 16 3.95 1.53 4.27
C GLY A 16 4.52 1.94 2.92
N TYR A 17 5.16 0.98 2.27
CA TYR A 17 5.71 1.19 0.93
C TYR A 17 4.61 1.00 -0.12
N PRO A 18 4.24 2.07 -0.87
CA PRO A 18 3.23 1.97 -1.91
C PRO A 18 3.74 1.16 -3.08
N ASP A 19 2.85 0.36 -3.67
CA ASP A 19 3.13 -0.41 -4.88
C ASP A 19 2.24 0.11 -6.02
N ASN A 20 1.14 -0.55 -6.35
CA ASN A 20 0.32 -0.14 -7.49
C ASN A 20 -0.82 0.78 -7.06
N LEU A 21 -1.05 1.81 -7.88
CA LEU A 21 -2.16 2.74 -7.74
C LEU A 21 -3.22 2.43 -8.80
N MET A 22 -4.46 2.25 -8.34
CA MET A 22 -5.60 1.96 -9.20
C MET A 22 -6.72 2.97 -8.96
N ARG A 23 -7.30 3.49 -10.04
CA ARG A 23 -8.48 4.36 -9.95
C ARG A 23 -9.75 3.52 -10.14
N SER A 24 -10.70 3.65 -9.23
CA SER A 24 -12.02 3.04 -9.36
C SER A 24 -12.96 3.92 -10.18
N ASP A 25 -14.04 3.33 -10.71
CA ASP A 25 -15.10 4.05 -11.40
C ASP A 25 -15.82 5.06 -10.48
N ALA A 26 -15.79 4.83 -9.18
CA ALA A 26 -16.29 5.77 -8.17
C ALA A 26 -15.35 6.95 -7.89
N GLY A 27 -14.20 7.05 -8.59
CA GLY A 27 -13.24 8.13 -8.47
C GLY A 27 -12.27 8.00 -7.31
N ARG A 28 -12.27 6.88 -6.59
CA ARG A 28 -11.30 6.60 -5.53
C ARG A 28 -9.97 6.14 -6.11
N LEU A 29 -8.89 6.56 -5.49
CA LEU A 29 -7.54 6.10 -5.79
C LEU A 29 -7.14 5.08 -4.73
N TRP A 30 -6.99 3.83 -5.12
CA TRP A 30 -6.57 2.74 -4.26
C TRP A 30 -5.09 2.46 -4.40
N VAL A 31 -4.40 2.26 -3.28
CA VAL A 31 -2.99 1.84 -3.24
C VAL A 31 -2.81 0.66 -2.30
N GLY A 32 -2.07 -0.34 -2.76
CA GLY A 32 -1.59 -1.42 -1.91
C GLY A 32 -0.27 -1.02 -1.24
N LEU A 33 -0.12 -1.38 0.02
CA LEU A 33 1.11 -1.18 0.78
C LEU A 33 1.74 -2.53 1.06
N THR A 34 2.85 -2.81 0.42
CA THR A 34 3.49 -4.14 0.47
C THR A 34 4.10 -4.46 1.83
N LYS A 35 4.65 -3.45 2.50
CA LYS A 35 5.30 -3.63 3.82
C LYS A 35 5.05 -2.41 4.69
N PRO A 36 4.83 -2.61 6.00
CA PRO A 36 4.79 -1.50 6.94
C PRO A 36 6.17 -0.82 7.00
N ARG A 37 6.19 0.48 7.20
CA ARG A 37 7.44 1.21 7.45
C ARG A 37 8.08 0.70 8.74
N SER A 38 9.38 0.48 8.66
CA SER A 38 10.18 0.11 9.82
C SER A 38 11.04 1.30 10.22
N HIS A 39 10.80 1.85 11.40
CA HIS A 39 11.63 2.92 11.96
C HIS A 39 13.12 2.55 12.02
N LEU A 40 13.43 1.26 12.16
CA LEU A 40 14.80 0.77 12.15
C LEU A 40 15.42 0.90 10.77
N ILE A 41 14.69 0.51 9.72
CA ILE A 41 15.15 0.60 8.33
C ILE A 41 15.27 2.06 7.92
N ASP A 42 14.30 2.90 8.31
CA ASP A 42 14.32 4.34 8.02
C ASP A 42 15.55 5.02 8.65
N LYS A 43 15.87 4.70 9.90
CA LYS A 43 17.09 5.21 10.57
C LYS A 43 18.40 4.69 9.95
N LEU A 44 18.40 3.47 9.42
CA LEU A 44 19.57 2.88 8.78
C LEU A 44 19.77 3.37 7.34
N SER A 45 18.72 3.91 6.72
CA SER A 45 18.80 4.46 5.35
C SER A 45 19.80 5.62 5.24
N ASP A 46 19.93 6.42 6.29
CA ASP A 46 20.81 7.59 6.33
C ASP A 46 22.26 7.23 6.71
N GLN A 47 22.55 5.96 7.03
CA GLN A 47 23.87 5.51 7.46
C GLN A 47 24.40 4.36 6.59
N PRO A 48 25.07 4.66 5.47
CA PRO A 48 25.53 3.65 4.51
C PRO A 48 26.47 2.60 5.12
N PHE A 49 27.30 2.99 6.09
CA PHE A 49 28.21 2.09 6.77
C PHE A 49 27.47 1.05 7.62
N VAL A 50 26.52 1.49 8.44
CA VAL A 50 25.72 0.60 9.31
C VAL A 50 24.88 -0.35 8.47
N ARG A 51 24.31 0.14 7.36
CA ARG A 51 23.59 -0.68 6.40
C ARG A 51 24.47 -1.79 5.82
N SER A 52 25.72 -1.48 5.45
CA SER A 52 26.67 -2.48 4.94
C SER A 52 27.00 -3.54 5.98
N VAL A 53 27.11 -3.19 7.24
CA VAL A 53 27.36 -4.14 8.35
C VAL A 53 26.13 -5.04 8.54
N VAL A 54 24.93 -4.47 8.61
CA VAL A 54 23.68 -5.23 8.78
C VAL A 54 23.46 -6.21 7.63
N LEU A 55 23.75 -5.83 6.39
CA LEU A 55 23.61 -6.70 5.22
C LEU A 55 24.61 -7.87 5.22
N ARG A 56 25.70 -7.79 5.97
CA ARG A 56 26.69 -8.87 6.14
C ARG A 56 26.38 -9.84 7.26
N LEU A 57 25.39 -9.51 8.10
CA LEU A 57 24.94 -10.41 9.16
C LEU A 57 24.23 -11.63 8.58
N PRO A 58 24.33 -12.81 9.22
CA PRO A 58 23.58 -13.99 8.80
C PRO A 58 22.09 -13.73 8.72
N ARG A 59 21.41 -14.27 7.72
CA ARG A 59 19.98 -14.02 7.46
C ARG A 59 19.06 -14.32 8.64
N PHE A 60 19.42 -15.24 9.52
CA PHE A 60 18.61 -15.55 10.71
C PHE A 60 18.57 -14.43 11.76
N THR A 61 19.49 -13.46 11.69
CA THR A 61 19.49 -12.28 12.57
C THR A 61 18.69 -11.11 12.03
N TRP A 62 18.20 -11.23 10.79
CA TRP A 62 17.42 -10.17 10.18
C TRP A 62 16.02 -10.16 10.75
N PRO A 63 15.48 -8.96 11.12
CA PRO A 63 14.09 -8.87 11.52
C PRO A 63 13.22 -9.31 10.35
N VAL A 64 12.47 -10.39 10.56
CA VAL A 64 11.46 -10.82 9.59
C VAL A 64 10.32 -9.80 9.63
N PRO A 65 10.02 -9.10 8.52
CA PRO A 65 8.86 -8.22 8.47
C PRO A 65 7.61 -9.03 8.83
N LYS A 66 6.81 -8.50 9.75
CA LYS A 66 5.53 -9.14 10.09
C LYS A 66 4.66 -9.18 8.83
N ALA A 67 4.09 -10.34 8.55
CA ALA A 67 3.08 -10.46 7.51
C ALA A 67 1.93 -9.50 7.82
N TYR A 68 1.57 -8.64 6.87
CA TYR A 68 0.59 -7.59 7.07
C TYR A 68 -0.04 -7.21 5.73
N GLY A 69 -1.37 -7.16 5.70
CA GLY A 69 -2.12 -6.67 4.56
C GLY A 69 -2.59 -5.24 4.82
N HIS A 70 -2.36 -4.33 3.89
CA HIS A 70 -2.74 -2.94 4.06
C HIS A 70 -3.05 -2.29 2.72
N VAL A 71 -4.24 -1.72 2.60
CA VAL A 71 -4.66 -0.97 1.42
C VAL A 71 -5.35 0.31 1.85
N ILE A 72 -5.09 1.40 1.14
CA ILE A 72 -5.64 2.72 1.43
C ILE A 72 -6.33 3.27 0.19
N ALA A 73 -7.47 3.92 0.39
CA ALA A 73 -8.13 4.72 -0.62
C ALA A 73 -8.07 6.20 -0.29
N PHE A 74 -7.88 7.03 -1.31
CA PHE A 74 -7.93 8.48 -1.18
C PHE A 74 -8.60 9.14 -2.40
N ASP A 75 -8.99 10.38 -2.22
CA ASP A 75 -9.54 11.21 -3.29
C ASP A 75 -8.43 11.92 -4.09
N ASP A 76 -8.84 12.67 -5.12
CA ASP A 76 -7.92 13.44 -5.97
C ASP A 76 -7.17 14.58 -5.23
N ASN A 77 -7.56 14.90 -4.01
CA ASN A 77 -6.89 15.88 -3.16
C ASN A 77 -5.96 15.24 -2.12
N GLY A 78 -5.84 13.90 -2.13
CA GLY A 78 -5.01 13.15 -1.18
C GLY A 78 -5.68 12.92 0.19
N LYS A 79 -6.98 13.22 0.33
CA LYS A 79 -7.72 12.91 1.55
C LYS A 79 -7.98 11.41 1.63
N VAL A 80 -7.58 10.78 2.73
CA VAL A 80 -7.86 9.38 2.99
C VAL A 80 -9.36 9.17 3.14
N LEU A 81 -9.91 8.25 2.36
CA LEU A 81 -11.31 7.84 2.37
C LEU A 81 -11.51 6.54 3.12
N ASP A 82 -10.60 5.59 2.94
CA ASP A 82 -10.61 4.29 3.59
C ASP A 82 -9.20 3.82 3.91
N ASP A 83 -9.08 3.08 5.01
CA ASP A 83 -7.84 2.47 5.49
C ASP A 83 -8.16 1.06 5.98
N LEU A 84 -7.89 0.07 5.13
CA LEU A 84 -8.21 -1.33 5.39
C LEU A 84 -6.95 -2.12 5.72
N GLN A 85 -6.94 -2.75 6.88
CA GLN A 85 -5.77 -3.43 7.42
C GLN A 85 -6.09 -4.87 7.82
N ASP A 86 -5.19 -5.79 7.48
CA ASP A 86 -5.19 -7.17 7.97
C ASP A 86 -3.96 -7.42 8.85
N PRO A 87 -4.08 -7.18 10.17
CA PRO A 87 -2.97 -7.41 11.09
C PRO A 87 -2.69 -8.90 11.34
N THR A 88 -3.59 -9.78 10.92
CA THR A 88 -3.37 -11.24 11.05
C THR A 88 -2.35 -11.75 10.07
N GLY A 89 -2.18 -11.04 8.95
CA GLY A 89 -1.30 -11.45 7.87
C GLY A 89 -1.82 -12.67 7.09
N ALA A 90 -3.11 -12.95 7.18
CA ALA A 90 -3.74 -14.01 6.39
C ALA A 90 -3.65 -13.72 4.88
N TYR A 91 -3.67 -12.43 4.53
CA TYR A 91 -3.46 -11.95 3.16
C TYR A 91 -2.36 -10.87 3.12
N PRO A 92 -1.08 -11.26 3.19
CA PRO A 92 0.04 -10.36 3.43
C PRO A 92 0.49 -9.63 2.16
N GLU A 93 1.25 -8.56 2.34
CA GLU A 93 1.96 -7.85 1.27
C GLU A 93 1.05 -7.50 0.09
N THR A 94 0.00 -6.74 0.38
CA THR A 94 -0.97 -6.30 -0.62
C THR A 94 -0.32 -5.34 -1.62
N THR A 95 -0.44 -5.66 -2.91
CA THR A 95 0.21 -4.91 -4.00
C THR A 95 -0.75 -3.99 -4.73
N SER A 96 -1.99 -4.39 -4.87
CA SER A 96 -3.01 -3.55 -5.50
C SER A 96 -4.43 -3.90 -5.07
N VAL A 97 -5.35 -2.99 -5.35
CA VAL A 97 -6.78 -3.18 -5.15
C VAL A 97 -7.52 -2.69 -6.40
N THR A 98 -8.43 -3.50 -6.89
CA THR A 98 -9.38 -3.10 -7.92
C THR A 98 -10.78 -3.09 -7.34
N GLU A 99 -11.42 -1.93 -7.38
CA GLU A 99 -12.80 -1.76 -6.94
C GLU A 99 -13.72 -1.83 -8.16
N VAL A 100 -14.65 -2.77 -8.15
CA VAL A 100 -15.66 -2.94 -9.21
C VAL A 100 -16.91 -3.60 -8.65
N ASP A 101 -18.08 -3.11 -9.04
CA ASP A 101 -19.39 -3.69 -8.70
C ASP A 101 -19.59 -3.96 -7.19
N GLY A 102 -19.18 -3.02 -6.35
CA GLY A 102 -19.33 -3.15 -4.89
C GLY A 102 -18.45 -4.22 -4.26
N LYS A 103 -17.34 -4.55 -4.91
CA LYS A 103 -16.33 -5.49 -4.43
C LYS A 103 -14.94 -4.91 -4.56
N LEU A 104 -14.07 -5.30 -3.65
CA LEU A 104 -12.63 -5.10 -3.76
C LEU A 104 -11.98 -6.42 -4.13
N PHE A 105 -11.20 -6.40 -5.20
CA PHE A 105 -10.30 -7.49 -5.58
C PHE A 105 -8.89 -7.08 -5.18
N ILE A 106 -8.29 -7.84 -4.29
CA ILE A 106 -7.02 -7.51 -3.65
C ILE A 106 -5.96 -8.48 -4.14
N GLN A 107 -4.82 -7.95 -4.55
CA GLN A 107 -3.66 -8.72 -4.97
C GLN A 107 -2.58 -8.69 -3.89
N SER A 108 -1.86 -9.79 -3.77
CA SER A 108 -0.76 -9.96 -2.83
C SER A 108 0.47 -10.47 -3.57
N LEU A 109 1.65 -10.07 -3.11
CA LEU A 109 2.92 -10.53 -3.67
C LEU A 109 3.17 -12.03 -3.42
N HIS A 110 2.68 -12.56 -2.30
CA HIS A 110 2.97 -13.93 -1.85
C HIS A 110 1.76 -14.86 -1.88
N ALA A 111 0.53 -14.35 -1.97
CA ALA A 111 -0.63 -15.20 -2.11
C ALA A 111 -0.72 -15.77 -3.53
N HIS A 112 -1.04 -17.06 -3.64
CA HIS A 112 -1.27 -17.71 -4.93
C HIS A 112 -2.70 -17.52 -5.47
N THR A 113 -3.47 -16.65 -4.84
CA THR A 113 -4.87 -16.37 -5.15
C THR A 113 -5.12 -14.87 -5.20
N VAL A 114 -6.17 -14.47 -5.89
CA VAL A 114 -6.71 -13.10 -5.78
C VAL A 114 -7.78 -13.13 -4.69
N GLY A 115 -7.58 -12.32 -3.64
CA GLY A 115 -8.59 -12.14 -2.60
C GLY A 115 -9.70 -11.23 -3.08
N TRP A 116 -10.90 -11.43 -2.54
CA TRP A 116 -11.98 -10.46 -2.73
C TRP A 116 -12.83 -10.31 -1.48
N MET A 117 -13.42 -9.13 -1.35
CA MET A 117 -14.39 -8.86 -0.28
C MET A 117 -15.50 -7.92 -0.77
N PRO A 118 -16.72 -8.02 -0.21
CA PRO A 118 -17.74 -7.03 -0.45
C PRO A 118 -17.30 -5.66 0.07
N TYR A 119 -17.66 -4.60 -0.65
CA TYR A 119 -17.32 -3.24 -0.27
C TYR A 119 -18.49 -2.31 -0.60
N ALA A 120 -19.11 -1.77 0.43
CA ALA A 120 -20.25 -0.87 0.27
C ALA A 120 -19.85 0.58 -0.06
N GLY A 121 -18.55 0.89 0.00
CA GLY A 121 -18.05 2.27 -0.10
C GLY A 121 -18.43 3.12 1.09
N ALA A 122 -17.68 4.17 1.38
CA ALA A 122 -18.22 5.24 2.21
C ALA A 122 -19.42 5.84 1.48
N VAL A 123 -20.59 5.77 2.08
CA VAL A 123 -21.86 6.29 1.54
C VAL A 123 -21.63 7.76 1.17
N GLY A 124 -21.50 8.09 -0.12
CA GLY A 124 -21.32 9.49 -0.53
C GLY A 124 -20.90 9.75 -1.97
N ALA A 125 -20.68 8.74 -2.80
CA ALA A 125 -20.41 8.97 -4.23
C ALA A 125 -21.60 8.50 -5.06
N SER A 126 -22.56 9.38 -5.30
CA SER A 126 -23.54 9.18 -6.38
C SER A 126 -22.80 8.99 -7.69
N PRO A 127 -23.20 8.01 -8.53
CA PRO A 127 -22.66 7.90 -9.86
C PRO A 127 -23.00 9.17 -10.63
N LYS A 128 -22.00 9.80 -11.22
CA LYS A 128 -22.19 10.91 -12.12
C LYS A 128 -22.81 10.36 -13.42
N PRO A 129 -23.85 10.99 -13.95
CA PRO A 129 -24.53 10.56 -15.19
C PRO A 129 -23.59 10.57 -16.40
#